data_9c3ea2046a5f9825c96ccece6555cb73
#
_entry.id   9c3ea2046a5f9825c96ccece6555cb73
#
_cell.length_a   1.000
_cell.length_b   1.000
_cell.length_c   1.000
_cell.angle_alpha   90.00
_cell.angle_beta   90.00
_cell.angle_gamma   90.00
#
_symmetry.space_group_name_H-M   'P 1'
#
loop_
_entity.id
_entity.type
_entity.pdbx_description
1 polymer ?
#
loop_
_entity_poly.entity_id
_entity_poly.type
_entity_poly.pdbx_seq_one_letter_code
_entity_poly.pdbx_strand_id
1 'polypeptide(L)'
;MKNGSEKYIEAIKFLGELYDFLNRRFFADELEKPVITVCPDGKNKAFGWFVCGEIWHEDGDEKGATEINVSAQFLNRPFADIAETMLHEMVHQYAYSNQMQDCSRGGCYHNKLYAKLTREHGLEVEKTDKTGWSETRLTVISREIVDEFATEHKFIYRLPERKGSRVRSSSTRKYECPICHMSVRATKQVRIVCADCDTLMVEEEL
;
A
#
# COMPACT_ATOMS: atom_id res chain seq x y z
N MET A 1 2.18 -23.07 -20.52
CA MET A 1 2.46 -21.86 -19.73
C MET A 1 1.12 -21.21 -19.38
N LYS A 2 0.92 -20.83 -18.11
CA LYS A 2 -0.29 -20.11 -17.67
C LYS A 2 -0.36 -18.74 -18.33
N ASN A 3 -1.55 -18.31 -18.76
CA ASN A 3 -1.78 -16.97 -19.28
C ASN A 3 -1.78 -15.91 -18.15
N GLY A 4 -1.86 -14.60 -18.50
CA GLY A 4 -1.79 -13.52 -17.52
C GLY A 4 -2.95 -13.51 -16.53
N SER A 5 -4.16 -13.82 -16.98
CA SER A 5 -5.35 -13.89 -16.13
C SER A 5 -5.27 -15.04 -15.12
N GLU A 6 -4.78 -16.20 -15.54
CA GLU A 6 -4.57 -17.35 -14.66
C GLU A 6 -3.57 -17.03 -13.53
N LYS A 7 -2.48 -16.32 -13.85
CA LYS A 7 -1.49 -15.90 -12.83
C LYS A 7 -2.10 -14.96 -11.78
N TYR A 8 -2.96 -14.06 -12.21
CA TYR A 8 -3.63 -13.13 -11.29
C TYR A 8 -4.62 -13.88 -10.38
N ILE A 9 -5.46 -14.74 -10.95
CA ILE A 9 -6.42 -15.57 -10.20
C ILE A 9 -5.68 -16.44 -9.17
N GLU A 10 -4.56 -17.04 -9.56
CA GLU A 10 -3.76 -17.84 -8.62
C GLU A 10 -3.11 -17.02 -7.52
N ALA A 11 -2.71 -15.78 -7.79
CA ALA A 11 -2.20 -14.89 -6.75
C ALA A 11 -3.29 -14.56 -5.71
N ILE A 12 -4.51 -14.25 -6.17
CA ILE A 12 -5.66 -14.02 -5.27
C ILE A 12 -5.99 -15.31 -4.48
N LYS A 13 -6.03 -16.46 -5.15
CA LYS A 13 -6.28 -17.74 -4.49
C LYS A 13 -5.25 -18.04 -3.41
N PHE A 14 -3.96 -17.86 -3.74
CA PHE A 14 -2.87 -18.04 -2.78
C PHE A 14 -3.01 -17.12 -1.56
N LEU A 15 -3.33 -15.84 -1.76
CA LEU A 15 -3.56 -14.90 -0.66
C LEU A 15 -4.79 -15.26 0.16
N GLY A 16 -5.84 -15.81 -0.48
CA GLY A 16 -7.01 -16.34 0.21
C GLY A 16 -6.71 -17.58 1.06
N GLU A 17 -5.84 -18.47 0.59
CA GLU A 17 -5.35 -19.63 1.35
C GLU A 17 -4.46 -19.20 2.52
N LEU A 18 -3.61 -18.19 2.31
CA LEU A 18 -2.82 -17.56 3.37
C LEU A 18 -3.71 -16.95 4.45
N TYR A 19 -4.76 -16.22 4.06
CA TYR A 19 -5.72 -15.65 4.99
C TYR A 19 -6.38 -16.74 5.85
N ASP A 20 -6.89 -17.82 5.25
CA ASP A 20 -7.52 -18.94 5.95
C ASP A 20 -6.54 -19.60 6.92
N PHE A 21 -5.28 -19.76 6.52
CA PHE A 21 -4.23 -20.29 7.38
C PHE A 21 -3.97 -19.38 8.59
N LEU A 22 -3.79 -18.07 8.37
CA LEU A 22 -3.55 -17.10 9.42
C LEU A 22 -4.75 -16.96 10.37
N ASN A 23 -5.98 -17.03 9.83
CA ASN A 23 -7.20 -17.00 10.64
C ASN A 23 -7.23 -18.17 11.64
N ARG A 24 -6.98 -19.39 11.18
CA ARG A 24 -6.91 -20.57 12.07
C ARG A 24 -5.81 -20.45 13.12
N ARG A 25 -4.64 -19.93 12.75
CA ARG A 25 -3.46 -19.92 13.63
C ARG A 25 -3.47 -18.78 14.66
N PHE A 26 -4.04 -17.64 14.32
CA PHE A 26 -3.96 -16.43 15.12
C PHE A 26 -5.29 -15.88 15.60
N PHE A 27 -6.41 -16.28 14.99
CA PHE A 27 -7.76 -15.78 15.33
C PHE A 27 -8.76 -16.90 15.61
N ALA A 28 -8.32 -18.14 15.77
CA ALA A 28 -9.18 -19.30 16.07
C ALA A 28 -10.37 -19.49 15.10
N ASP A 29 -10.19 -19.13 13.82
CA ASP A 29 -11.21 -19.10 12.76
C ASP A 29 -12.41 -18.15 13.05
N GLU A 30 -12.23 -17.14 13.90
CA GLU A 30 -13.30 -16.20 14.28
C GLU A 30 -13.60 -15.15 13.20
N LEU A 31 -12.69 -14.91 12.25
CA LEU A 31 -12.89 -13.90 11.23
C LEU A 31 -13.67 -14.43 10.03
N GLU A 32 -14.70 -13.70 9.60
CA GLU A 32 -15.34 -13.96 8.32
C GLU A 32 -14.37 -13.63 7.17
N LYS A 33 -14.34 -14.47 6.14
CA LYS A 33 -13.42 -14.29 5.03
C LYS A 33 -13.78 -13.04 4.23
N PRO A 34 -12.87 -12.05 4.11
CA PRO A 34 -13.10 -10.86 3.30
C PRO A 34 -12.87 -11.15 1.81
N VAL A 35 -13.25 -10.23 0.97
CA VAL A 35 -12.75 -10.22 -0.41
C VAL A 35 -11.27 -9.79 -0.38
N ILE A 36 -10.41 -10.64 -0.93
CA ILE A 36 -8.99 -10.31 -1.07
C ILE A 36 -8.76 -9.66 -2.42
N THR A 37 -8.22 -8.45 -2.42
CA THR A 37 -7.88 -7.73 -3.64
C THR A 37 -6.37 -7.49 -3.76
N VAL A 38 -5.90 -7.31 -5.00
CA VAL A 38 -4.52 -6.98 -5.31
C VAL A 38 -4.54 -5.75 -6.22
N CYS A 39 -4.53 -4.59 -5.61
CA CYS A 39 -4.55 -3.31 -6.31
C CYS A 39 -3.29 -2.49 -6.02
N PRO A 40 -2.85 -1.64 -6.95
CA PRO A 40 -1.75 -0.73 -6.67
C PRO A 40 -2.20 0.35 -5.70
N ASP A 41 -1.37 0.64 -4.69
CA ASP A 41 -1.53 1.83 -3.86
C ASP A 41 -1.16 3.08 -4.67
N GLY A 42 -2.09 4.00 -4.81
CA GLY A 42 -1.92 5.16 -5.68
C GLY A 42 -0.88 6.16 -5.20
N LYS A 43 -0.82 6.50 -3.90
CA LYS A 43 0.03 7.59 -3.38
C LYS A 43 0.71 7.32 -2.05
N ASN A 44 0.19 6.45 -1.22
CA ASN A 44 0.57 6.36 0.19
C ASN A 44 1.68 5.36 0.47
N LYS A 45 2.08 4.55 -0.50
CA LYS A 45 3.08 3.47 -0.37
C LYS A 45 2.72 2.45 0.72
N ALA A 46 1.43 2.25 0.96
CA ALA A 46 0.94 1.24 1.87
C ALA A 46 1.18 -0.16 1.29
N PHE A 47 1.54 -1.10 2.15
CA PHE A 47 1.75 -2.50 1.77
C PHE A 47 0.44 -3.26 1.64
N GLY A 48 -0.58 -2.85 2.38
CA GLY A 48 -1.95 -3.33 2.35
C GLY A 48 -2.88 -2.35 3.04
N TRP A 49 -4.16 -2.63 3.04
CA TRP A 49 -5.18 -1.93 3.83
C TRP A 49 -6.44 -2.75 3.99
N PHE A 50 -7.09 -2.61 5.13
CA PHE A 50 -8.42 -3.10 5.40
C PHE A 50 -9.44 -2.02 5.10
N VAL A 51 -10.54 -2.36 4.43
CA VAL A 51 -11.65 -1.44 4.17
C VAL A 51 -12.75 -1.72 5.20
N CYS A 52 -12.96 -0.73 6.09
CA CYS A 52 -14.04 -0.78 7.07
C CYS A 52 -15.39 -0.68 6.36
N GLY A 53 -16.18 -1.72 6.43
CA GLY A 53 -17.51 -1.81 5.84
C GLY A 53 -17.71 -3.03 4.95
N GLU A 54 -18.93 -3.43 4.83
CA GLU A 54 -19.34 -4.52 3.96
C GLU A 54 -19.64 -3.95 2.58
N ILE A 55 -18.58 -3.80 1.74
CA ILE A 55 -18.67 -3.07 0.47
C ILE A 55 -18.88 -3.99 -0.75
N TRP A 56 -18.76 -5.29 -0.57
CA TRP A 56 -18.98 -6.28 -1.62
C TRP A 56 -20.32 -6.97 -1.41
N HIS A 57 -21.25 -6.79 -2.35
CA HIS A 57 -22.60 -7.37 -2.32
C HIS A 57 -22.91 -8.12 -3.62
N GLU A 58 -23.69 -9.18 -3.49
CA GLU A 58 -24.39 -9.79 -4.61
C GLU A 58 -25.85 -9.31 -4.62
N ASP A 59 -26.52 -9.38 -5.78
CA ASP A 59 -27.94 -8.98 -5.87
C ASP A 59 -28.80 -9.85 -4.94
N GLY A 60 -29.44 -9.20 -3.96
CA GLY A 60 -30.29 -9.86 -2.98
C GLY A 60 -29.62 -10.18 -1.65
N ASP A 61 -28.35 -9.88 -1.48
CA ASP A 61 -27.65 -10.04 -0.20
C ASP A 61 -28.11 -8.99 0.84
N GLU A 62 -28.47 -9.45 2.03
CA GLU A 62 -28.68 -8.57 3.19
C GLU A 62 -27.36 -8.14 3.85
N LYS A 63 -26.32 -8.95 3.70
CA LYS A 63 -25.00 -8.73 4.29
C LYS A 63 -23.92 -8.82 3.22
N GLY A 64 -23.10 -7.80 3.13
CA GLY A 64 -21.94 -7.78 2.22
C GLY A 64 -20.67 -8.39 2.84
N ALA A 65 -19.59 -8.37 2.10
CA ALA A 65 -18.27 -8.76 2.58
C ALA A 65 -17.35 -7.54 2.74
N THR A 66 -16.46 -7.59 3.72
CA THR A 66 -15.36 -6.64 3.90
C THR A 66 -14.26 -6.88 2.87
N GLU A 67 -13.28 -5.98 2.79
CA GLU A 67 -12.15 -6.12 1.86
C GLU A 67 -10.81 -5.98 2.58
N ILE A 68 -9.87 -6.87 2.25
CA ILE A 68 -8.45 -6.67 2.52
C ILE A 68 -7.71 -6.56 1.19
N ASN A 69 -6.99 -5.46 0.99
CA ASN A 69 -6.12 -5.28 -0.16
C ASN A 69 -4.66 -5.55 0.20
N VAL A 70 -3.97 -6.29 -0.67
CA VAL A 70 -2.50 -6.42 -0.65
C VAL A 70 -1.94 -5.65 -1.84
N SER A 71 -1.06 -4.70 -1.58
CA SER A 71 -0.56 -3.79 -2.61
C SER A 71 0.26 -4.50 -3.69
N ALA A 72 -0.22 -4.41 -4.93
CA ALA A 72 0.35 -5.10 -6.09
C ALA A 72 1.83 -4.75 -6.34
N GLN A 73 2.25 -3.53 -6.05
CA GLN A 73 3.62 -3.07 -6.29
C GLN A 73 4.64 -3.61 -5.27
N PHE A 74 4.17 -4.19 -4.16
CA PHE A 74 5.00 -4.72 -3.09
C PHE A 74 4.94 -6.25 -2.96
N LEU A 75 4.34 -6.95 -3.91
CA LEU A 75 4.29 -8.42 -3.95
C LEU A 75 5.64 -9.08 -4.30
N ASN A 76 6.70 -8.33 -4.51
CA ASN A 76 8.06 -8.83 -4.67
C ASN A 76 8.86 -8.87 -3.36
N ARG A 77 8.24 -8.50 -2.23
CA ARG A 77 8.86 -8.63 -0.91
C ARG A 77 9.01 -10.09 -0.50
N PRO A 78 9.87 -10.40 0.47
CA PRO A 78 9.90 -11.72 1.10
C PRO A 78 8.48 -12.16 1.53
N PHE A 79 8.19 -13.45 1.40
CA PHE A 79 6.85 -13.96 1.72
C PHE A 79 6.41 -13.62 3.15
N ALA A 80 7.32 -13.72 4.12
CA ALA A 80 7.00 -13.38 5.51
C ALA A 80 6.56 -11.92 5.70
N ASP A 81 7.09 -10.98 4.92
CA ASP A 81 6.68 -9.57 4.98
C ASP A 81 5.27 -9.37 4.39
N ILE A 82 4.88 -10.23 3.45
CA ILE A 82 3.51 -10.23 2.89
C ILE A 82 2.53 -10.84 3.89
N ALA A 83 2.92 -11.93 4.53
CA ALA A 83 2.12 -12.55 5.60
C ALA A 83 1.97 -11.61 6.81
N GLU A 84 3.04 -10.89 7.17
CA GLU A 84 2.97 -9.83 8.19
C GLU A 84 1.97 -8.75 7.82
N THR A 85 2.02 -8.26 6.56
CA THR A 85 1.04 -7.28 6.07
C THR A 85 -0.38 -7.82 6.16
N MET A 86 -0.62 -9.06 5.71
CA MET A 86 -1.94 -9.69 5.81
C MET A 86 -2.40 -9.76 7.27
N LEU A 87 -1.53 -10.19 8.18
CA LEU A 87 -1.85 -10.30 9.60
C LEU A 87 -2.13 -8.93 10.25
N HIS A 88 -1.41 -7.87 9.83
CA HIS A 88 -1.65 -6.49 10.24
C HIS A 88 -3.08 -6.05 9.87
N GLU A 89 -3.50 -6.31 8.63
CA GLU A 89 -4.84 -5.96 8.16
C GLU A 89 -5.93 -6.83 8.81
N MET A 90 -5.63 -8.08 9.12
CA MET A 90 -6.54 -8.97 9.86
C MET A 90 -6.79 -8.49 11.30
N VAL A 91 -5.81 -7.84 11.95
CA VAL A 91 -6.02 -7.19 13.26
C VAL A 91 -7.02 -6.04 13.14
N HIS A 92 -6.97 -5.24 12.08
CA HIS A 92 -7.99 -4.22 11.81
C HIS A 92 -9.37 -4.83 11.58
N GLN A 93 -9.45 -5.91 10.82
CA GLN A 93 -10.69 -6.65 10.61
C GLN A 93 -11.25 -7.19 11.93
N TYR A 94 -10.40 -7.78 12.77
CA TYR A 94 -10.80 -8.27 14.10
C TYR A 94 -11.36 -7.15 14.97
N ALA A 95 -10.69 -6.01 15.01
CA ALA A 95 -11.18 -4.84 15.74
C ALA A 95 -12.54 -4.36 15.20
N TYR A 96 -12.70 -4.29 13.88
CA TYR A 96 -13.94 -3.92 13.22
C TYR A 96 -15.08 -4.89 13.58
N SER A 97 -14.86 -6.20 13.43
CA SER A 97 -15.88 -7.25 13.73
C SER A 97 -16.33 -7.23 15.19
N ASN A 98 -15.44 -6.83 16.10
CA ASN A 98 -15.74 -6.70 17.52
C ASN A 98 -16.14 -5.27 17.95
N GLN A 99 -16.41 -4.37 17.01
CA GLN A 99 -16.80 -2.97 17.27
C GLN A 99 -15.80 -2.20 18.14
N MET A 100 -14.52 -2.50 17.97
CA MET A 100 -13.42 -1.88 18.70
C MET A 100 -12.79 -0.78 17.85
N GLN A 101 -12.55 0.38 18.43
CA GLN A 101 -11.88 1.49 17.75
C GLN A 101 -10.36 1.37 17.94
N ASP A 102 -9.69 0.77 17.00
CA ASP A 102 -8.25 0.52 16.97
C ASP A 102 -7.42 1.66 16.36
N CYS A 103 -8.07 2.52 15.54
CA CYS A 103 -7.47 3.68 14.91
C CYS A 103 -8.16 4.99 15.30
N SER A 104 -7.44 6.09 15.15
CA SER A 104 -7.92 7.48 15.32
C SER A 104 -7.48 8.35 14.14
N ARG A 105 -7.83 9.64 14.14
CA ARG A 105 -7.51 10.61 13.08
C ARG A 105 -7.94 10.14 11.69
N GLY A 106 -9.20 9.68 11.59
CA GLY A 106 -9.75 9.20 10.31
C GLY A 106 -9.10 7.92 9.79
N GLY A 107 -8.69 7.01 10.68
CA GLY A 107 -8.07 5.74 10.32
C GLY A 107 -6.54 5.78 10.15
N CYS A 108 -5.92 6.97 10.20
CA CYS A 108 -4.49 7.12 9.91
C CYS A 108 -3.56 6.88 11.11
N TYR A 109 -4.07 6.78 12.33
CA TYR A 109 -3.25 6.67 13.54
C TYR A 109 -3.66 5.46 14.39
N HIS A 110 -2.81 4.45 14.44
CA HIS A 110 -2.99 3.24 15.25
C HIS A 110 -2.82 3.57 16.74
N ASN A 111 -3.85 3.27 17.52
CA ASN A 111 -3.88 3.63 18.93
C ASN A 111 -3.31 2.51 19.84
N LYS A 112 -3.42 2.65 21.16
CA LYS A 112 -2.93 1.65 22.12
C LYS A 112 -3.72 0.35 22.08
N LEU A 113 -5.01 0.39 21.68
CA LEU A 113 -5.82 -0.81 21.53
C LEU A 113 -5.32 -1.64 20.36
N TYR A 114 -5.03 -1.00 19.21
CA TYR A 114 -4.39 -1.68 18.10
C TYR A 114 -3.10 -2.38 18.54
N ALA A 115 -2.23 -1.67 19.27
CA ALA A 115 -0.98 -2.25 19.77
C ALA A 115 -1.19 -3.47 20.69
N LYS A 116 -2.26 -3.47 21.48
CA LYS A 116 -2.62 -4.61 22.32
C LYS A 116 -3.06 -5.80 21.47
N LEU A 117 -4.04 -5.58 20.57
CA LEU A 117 -4.56 -6.62 19.67
C LEU A 117 -3.45 -7.22 18.79
N THR A 118 -2.59 -6.38 18.24
CA THR A 118 -1.44 -6.80 17.42
C THR A 118 -0.55 -7.80 18.16
N ARG A 119 -0.23 -7.54 19.42
CA ARG A 119 0.58 -8.47 20.24
C ARG A 119 -0.17 -9.75 20.59
N GLU A 120 -1.46 -9.69 20.83
CA GLU A 120 -2.29 -10.85 21.11
C GLU A 120 -2.41 -11.78 19.89
N HIS A 121 -2.28 -11.23 18.68
CA HIS A 121 -2.36 -11.96 17.41
C HIS A 121 -1.01 -12.18 16.73
N GLY A 122 0.07 -12.30 17.50
CA GLY A 122 1.35 -12.84 17.02
C GLY A 122 2.27 -11.83 16.33
N LEU A 123 2.06 -10.52 16.49
CA LEU A 123 2.95 -9.50 15.98
C LEU A 123 3.61 -8.71 17.12
N GLU A 124 4.85 -8.33 16.93
CA GLU A 124 5.48 -7.23 17.64
C GLU A 124 5.07 -5.91 17.00
N VAL A 125 5.02 -4.83 17.77
CA VAL A 125 4.65 -3.51 17.24
C VAL A 125 5.43 -2.40 17.91
N GLU A 126 5.93 -1.48 17.09
CA GLU A 126 6.64 -0.27 17.51
C GLU A 126 5.81 0.98 17.18
N LYS A 127 6.01 2.02 17.97
CA LYS A 127 5.28 3.29 17.83
C LYS A 127 6.10 4.28 17.01
N THR A 128 5.43 4.91 16.04
CA THR A 128 5.95 6.06 15.30
C THR A 128 5.23 7.34 15.70
N ASP A 129 5.83 8.50 15.46
CA ASP A 129 5.22 9.79 15.76
C ASP A 129 4.03 10.13 14.83
N LYS A 130 4.09 9.67 13.58
CA LYS A 130 3.11 10.02 12.55
C LYS A 130 1.89 9.11 12.56
N THR A 131 2.10 7.81 12.62
CA THR A 131 1.08 6.77 12.40
C THR A 131 0.74 5.95 13.66
N GLY A 132 1.34 6.30 14.80
CA GLY A 132 1.11 5.60 16.05
C GLY A 132 1.77 4.22 16.08
N TRP A 133 1.10 3.23 16.61
CA TRP A 133 1.59 1.84 16.73
C TRP A 133 1.42 1.08 15.41
N SER A 134 2.18 1.44 14.39
CA SER A 134 1.99 0.97 13.01
C SER A 134 3.14 0.14 12.44
N GLU A 135 4.33 0.18 13.04
CA GLU A 135 5.44 -0.66 12.60
C GLU A 135 5.34 -2.04 13.24
N THR A 136 4.82 -2.99 12.46
CA THR A 136 4.64 -4.38 12.91
C THR A 136 5.75 -5.28 12.41
N ARG A 137 5.97 -6.38 13.12
CA ARG A 137 6.86 -7.48 12.72
C ARG A 137 6.32 -8.80 13.24
N LEU A 138 6.51 -9.87 12.49
CA LEU A 138 6.22 -11.20 13.00
C LEU A 138 7.11 -11.50 14.23
N THR A 139 6.51 -12.05 15.29
CA THR A 139 7.31 -12.64 16.38
C THR A 139 8.13 -13.83 15.84
N VAL A 140 9.12 -14.30 16.58
CA VAL A 140 9.89 -15.49 16.20
C VAL A 140 8.97 -16.70 15.97
N ILE A 141 8.01 -16.92 16.86
CA ILE A 141 7.02 -18.02 16.76
C ILE A 141 6.12 -17.83 15.53
N SER A 142 5.61 -16.62 15.30
CA SER A 142 4.76 -16.33 14.14
C SER A 142 5.52 -16.49 12.83
N ARG A 143 6.82 -16.19 12.82
CA ARG A 143 7.69 -16.40 11.67
C ARG A 143 7.82 -17.88 11.32
N GLU A 144 8.07 -18.73 12.32
CA GLU A 144 8.13 -20.18 12.13
C GLU A 144 6.82 -20.74 11.58
N ILE A 145 5.67 -20.28 12.12
CA ILE A 145 4.35 -20.66 11.64
C ILE A 145 4.14 -20.25 10.18
N VAL A 146 4.52 -19.03 9.80
CA VAL A 146 4.40 -18.53 8.43
C VAL A 146 5.32 -19.28 7.47
N ASP A 147 6.53 -19.60 7.89
CA ASP A 147 7.49 -20.34 7.09
C ASP A 147 7.02 -21.80 6.83
N GLU A 148 6.24 -22.41 7.74
CA GLU A 148 5.53 -23.68 7.52
C GLU A 148 4.63 -23.61 6.26
N PHE A 149 3.78 -22.58 6.18
CA PHE A 149 2.88 -22.39 5.02
C PHE A 149 3.67 -22.21 3.71
N ALA A 150 4.79 -21.48 3.76
CA ALA A 150 5.63 -21.24 2.59
C ALA A 150 6.25 -22.50 1.99
N THR A 151 6.46 -23.56 2.79
CA THR A 151 7.03 -24.83 2.31
C THR A 151 6.06 -25.60 1.41
N GLU A 152 4.75 -25.44 1.63
CA GLU A 152 3.69 -26.20 0.96
C GLU A 152 3.10 -25.47 -0.25
N HIS A 153 3.34 -24.16 -0.37
CA HIS A 153 2.69 -23.30 -1.36
C HIS A 153 3.68 -22.59 -2.26
N LYS A 154 3.35 -22.47 -3.54
CA LYS A 154 4.12 -21.67 -4.51
C LYS A 154 3.58 -20.24 -4.54
N PHE A 155 4.37 -19.31 -4.06
CA PHE A 155 4.04 -17.90 -4.10
C PHE A 155 4.17 -17.32 -5.52
N ILE A 156 3.14 -16.59 -5.97
CA ILE A 156 3.16 -15.81 -7.21
C ILE A 156 3.43 -14.36 -6.85
N TYR A 157 4.56 -13.85 -7.29
CA TYR A 157 4.98 -12.48 -7.04
C TYR A 157 4.87 -11.60 -8.30
N ARG A 158 4.71 -10.32 -8.11
CA ARG A 158 4.72 -9.32 -9.16
C ARG A 158 6.00 -8.48 -9.05
N LEU A 159 6.80 -8.46 -10.10
CA LEU A 159 7.96 -7.57 -10.14
C LEU A 159 7.51 -6.10 -10.18
N PRO A 160 8.27 -5.19 -9.54
CA PRO A 160 8.00 -3.77 -9.63
C PRO A 160 8.08 -3.31 -11.08
N GLU A 161 7.26 -2.34 -11.44
CA GLU A 161 7.35 -1.71 -12.75
C GLU A 161 8.74 -1.12 -12.94
N ARG A 162 9.40 -1.50 -14.01
CA ARG A 162 10.58 -0.77 -14.46
C ARG A 162 10.10 0.62 -14.83
N LYS A 163 10.31 1.59 -13.95
CA LYS A 163 10.21 3.00 -14.36
C LYS A 163 11.27 3.17 -15.43
N GLY A 164 10.85 3.13 -16.70
CA GLY A 164 11.71 3.59 -17.77
C GLY A 164 12.23 4.96 -17.33
N SER A 165 13.51 5.22 -17.48
CA SER A 165 14.04 6.54 -17.27
C SER A 165 13.36 7.44 -18.32
N ARG A 166 12.20 7.94 -18.00
CA ARG A 166 11.68 9.11 -18.68
C ARG A 166 12.65 10.19 -18.30
N VAL A 167 13.61 10.43 -19.21
CA VAL A 167 14.28 11.71 -19.23
C VAL A 167 13.13 12.72 -19.18
N ARG A 168 12.94 13.36 -18.04
CA ARG A 168 12.01 14.47 -17.94
C ARG A 168 12.60 15.57 -18.79
N SER A 169 12.32 15.55 -20.09
CA SER A 169 12.46 16.74 -20.89
C SER A 169 11.52 17.75 -20.24
N SER A 170 12.08 18.76 -19.61
CA SER A 170 11.30 19.87 -19.12
C SER A 170 10.52 20.41 -20.31
N SER A 171 9.19 20.29 -20.28
CA SER A 171 8.35 20.88 -21.32
C SER A 171 8.30 22.40 -21.22
N THR A 172 9.01 22.96 -20.25
CA THR A 172 9.07 24.41 -20.01
C THR A 172 10.48 24.92 -20.27
N ARG A 173 10.59 26.00 -21.04
CA ARG A 173 11.79 26.77 -21.30
C ARG A 173 11.96 27.79 -20.19
N LYS A 174 13.17 27.99 -19.70
CA LYS A 174 13.51 29.06 -18.75
C LYS A 174 14.10 30.23 -19.53
N TYR A 175 13.61 31.42 -19.27
CA TYR A 175 14.13 32.67 -19.80
C TYR A 175 14.65 33.51 -18.64
N GLU A 176 15.81 34.07 -18.75
CA GLU A 176 16.43 34.89 -17.71
C GLU A 176 16.82 36.25 -18.27
N CYS A 177 16.58 37.30 -17.48
CA CYS A 177 17.07 38.64 -17.81
C CYS A 177 18.58 38.74 -17.58
N PRO A 178 19.36 39.12 -18.59
CA PRO A 178 20.82 39.20 -18.45
C PRO A 178 21.31 40.32 -17.53
N ILE A 179 20.42 41.22 -17.09
CA ILE A 179 20.74 42.36 -16.23
C ILE A 179 20.38 42.08 -14.78
N CYS A 180 19.10 41.75 -14.49
CA CYS A 180 18.62 41.60 -13.13
C CYS A 180 18.42 40.14 -12.68
N HIS A 181 18.67 39.17 -13.56
CA HIS A 181 18.55 37.74 -13.34
C HIS A 181 17.12 37.26 -12.96
N MET A 182 16.09 38.11 -13.16
CA MET A 182 14.73 37.66 -13.04
C MET A 182 14.44 36.59 -14.08
N SER A 183 13.80 35.49 -13.67
CA SER A 183 13.50 34.39 -14.58
C SER A 183 12.04 34.06 -14.66
N VAL A 184 11.59 33.63 -15.85
CA VAL A 184 10.24 33.15 -16.13
C VAL A 184 10.30 31.82 -16.86
N ARG A 185 9.22 31.05 -16.80
CA ARG A 185 9.10 29.79 -17.53
C ARG A 185 7.93 29.84 -18.50
N ALA A 186 8.16 29.38 -19.72
CA ALA A 186 7.13 29.27 -20.75
C ALA A 186 7.06 27.88 -21.35
N THR A 187 5.89 27.41 -21.72
CA THR A 187 5.67 26.11 -22.38
C THR A 187 5.94 26.14 -23.87
N LYS A 188 6.05 27.33 -24.45
CA LYS A 188 6.36 27.56 -25.87
C LYS A 188 7.57 28.48 -25.99
N GLN A 189 8.20 28.49 -27.15
CA GLN A 189 9.20 29.48 -27.47
C GLN A 189 8.52 30.84 -27.60
N VAL A 190 8.98 31.82 -26.83
CA VAL A 190 8.39 33.16 -26.75
C VAL A 190 9.49 34.20 -26.67
N ARG A 191 9.19 35.42 -27.08
CA ARG A 191 10.05 36.59 -26.86
C ARG A 191 9.50 37.35 -25.64
N ILE A 192 10.32 37.47 -24.61
CA ILE A 192 9.94 38.09 -23.33
C ILE A 192 10.88 39.26 -23.08
N VAL A 193 10.33 40.40 -22.73
CA VAL A 193 11.09 41.58 -22.34
C VAL A 193 10.95 41.76 -20.83
N CYS A 194 12.07 41.95 -20.15
CA CYS A 194 12.07 42.35 -18.74
C CYS A 194 11.66 43.80 -18.66
N ALA A 195 10.51 44.08 -18.03
CA ALA A 195 9.95 45.44 -17.94
C ALA A 195 10.83 46.37 -17.08
N ASP A 196 11.54 45.83 -16.07
CA ASP A 196 12.40 46.61 -15.17
C ASP A 196 13.71 47.05 -15.84
N CYS A 197 14.24 46.25 -16.80
CA CYS A 197 15.51 46.48 -17.44
C CYS A 197 15.38 46.86 -18.91
N ASP A 198 14.18 46.88 -19.45
CA ASP A 198 13.87 47.10 -20.88
C ASP A 198 14.75 46.25 -21.83
N THR A 199 14.97 44.95 -21.41
CA THR A 199 15.94 44.05 -22.09
C THR A 199 15.26 42.73 -22.42
N LEU A 200 15.58 42.18 -23.61
CA LEU A 200 15.13 40.87 -24.04
C LEU A 200 15.70 39.79 -23.14
N MET A 201 14.85 38.94 -22.58
CA MET A 201 15.30 37.78 -21.81
C MET A 201 15.87 36.69 -22.71
N VAL A 202 16.88 35.99 -22.21
CA VAL A 202 17.58 34.93 -22.94
C VAL A 202 17.10 33.58 -22.49
N GLU A 203 16.86 32.67 -23.43
CA GLU A 203 16.54 31.28 -23.13
C GLU A 203 17.77 30.60 -22.57
N GLU A 204 17.63 29.97 -21.39
CA GLU A 204 18.69 29.20 -20.75
C GLU A 204 18.73 27.80 -21.41
N GLU A 205 19.86 27.43 -22.03
CA GLU A 205 20.10 26.07 -22.51
C GLU A 205 20.25 25.14 -21.29
N LEU A 206 19.40 24.11 -21.19
CA LEU A 206 19.41 23.10 -20.13
C LEU A 206 20.43 22.02 -20.41
#